data_c9c5039339d1289d5cc2b8b7e78f17fb
#
_entry.id   c9c5039339d1289d5cc2b8b7e78f17fb
#
_cell.length_a   1.000
_cell.length_b   1.000
_cell.length_c   1.000
_cell.angle_alpha   90.00
_cell.angle_beta   90.00
_cell.angle_gamma   90.00
#
_symmetry.space_group_name_H-M   'P 1'
#
loop_
_entity.id
_entity.type
_entity.pdbx_description
1 polymer ?
#
loop_
_entity_poly.entity_id
_entity_poly.type
_entity_poly.pdbx_seq_one_letter_code
_entity_poly.pdbx_strand_id
1 'polypeptide(L)'
;MKYLVGDIGNTLIKLSILSRSFKIKKIYNLETKKVFNKKSKVSFLKKFDRKTFNKKVIFSSVVPKAFKIVKKNLQTKKFKVIEIKEINIRKIIRIKIKNYNQLGSDRISNAIGSLNFKNIIIIDFGTATTFDIVKNGV
;
A
#
# COMPACT_ATOMS: atom_id res chain seq x y z
N MET A 1 12.10 -15.93 -4.17
CA MET A 1 10.67 -15.51 -4.20
C MET A 1 10.65 -13.99 -4.09
N LYS A 2 9.82 -13.30 -4.87
CA LYS A 2 9.65 -11.84 -4.85
C LYS A 2 8.44 -11.47 -4.00
N TYR A 3 8.42 -10.24 -3.48
CA TYR A 3 7.24 -9.70 -2.79
C TYR A 3 6.50 -8.74 -3.70
N LEU A 4 5.21 -8.65 -3.50
CA LEU A 4 4.34 -7.67 -4.15
C LEU A 4 3.72 -6.81 -3.06
N VAL A 5 3.81 -5.49 -3.22
CA VAL A 5 3.16 -4.50 -2.35
C VAL A 5 2.39 -3.50 -3.20
N GLY A 6 1.34 -2.95 -2.66
CA GLY A 6 0.49 -2.01 -3.39
C GLY A 6 0.18 -0.74 -2.62
N ASP A 7 0.04 0.34 -3.36
CA ASP A 7 -0.45 1.61 -2.89
C ASP A 7 -1.59 2.07 -3.79
N ILE A 8 -2.74 2.43 -3.21
CA ILE A 8 -3.92 2.87 -3.93
C ILE A 8 -4.29 4.28 -3.46
N GLY A 9 -3.76 5.25 -4.18
CA GLY A 9 -4.07 6.66 -4.01
C GLY A 9 -5.29 7.10 -4.85
N ASN A 10 -5.72 8.34 -4.66
CA ASN A 10 -6.84 8.92 -5.42
C ASN A 10 -6.54 9.00 -6.92
N THR A 11 -5.29 9.22 -7.31
CA THR A 11 -4.88 9.41 -8.70
C THR A 11 -4.30 8.13 -9.31
N LEU A 12 -3.43 7.43 -8.58
CA LEU A 12 -2.68 6.28 -9.07
C LEU A 12 -2.79 5.08 -8.14
N ILE A 13 -2.85 3.90 -8.76
CA ILE A 13 -2.57 2.60 -8.15
C ILE A 13 -1.17 2.22 -8.52
N LYS A 14 -0.31 1.98 -7.54
CA LYS A 14 1.07 1.52 -7.71
C LYS A 14 1.19 0.08 -7.21
N LEU A 15 1.75 -0.81 -8.01
CA LEU A 15 2.12 -2.16 -7.60
C LEU A 15 3.62 -2.33 -7.75
N SER A 16 4.31 -2.50 -6.64
CA SER A 16 5.76 -2.58 -6.59
C SER A 16 6.23 -4.01 -6.35
N ILE A 17 7.17 -4.45 -7.17
CA ILE A 17 7.86 -5.72 -7.01
C ILE A 17 9.12 -5.48 -6.19
N LEU A 18 9.24 -6.21 -5.09
CA LEU A 18 10.43 -6.18 -4.23
C LEU A 18 11.23 -7.48 -4.37
N SER A 19 12.55 -7.37 -4.22
CA SER A 19 13.45 -8.51 -4.07
C SER A 19 13.24 -9.22 -2.73
N ARG A 20 13.98 -10.31 -2.47
CA ARG A 20 14.03 -10.96 -1.15
C ARG A 20 14.60 -10.03 -0.06
N SER A 21 15.49 -9.11 -0.43
CA SER A 21 16.07 -8.07 0.45
C SER A 21 15.23 -6.79 0.49
N PHE A 22 13.96 -6.84 0.09
CA PHE A 22 13.00 -5.73 0.09
C PHE A 22 13.39 -4.52 -0.77
N LYS A 23 14.38 -4.64 -1.67
CA LYS A 23 14.72 -3.58 -2.63
C LYS A 23 13.71 -3.55 -3.76
N ILE A 24 13.24 -2.37 -4.15
CA ILE A 24 12.32 -2.16 -5.28
C ILE A 24 13.02 -2.59 -6.57
N LYS A 25 12.38 -3.49 -7.32
CA LYS A 25 12.84 -3.97 -8.62
C LYS A 25 12.05 -3.37 -9.78
N LYS A 26 10.76 -3.16 -9.58
CA LYS A 26 9.88 -2.59 -10.60
C LYS A 26 8.62 -2.03 -9.97
N ILE A 27 8.11 -0.93 -10.53
CA ILE A 27 6.83 -0.33 -10.16
C ILE A 27 5.94 -0.36 -11.40
N TYR A 28 4.69 -0.75 -11.22
CA TYR A 28 3.63 -0.70 -12.22
C TYR A 28 2.57 0.27 -11.75
N ASN A 29 2.18 1.19 -12.63
CA ASN A 29 1.19 2.21 -12.36
C ASN A 29 -0.08 1.99 -13.18
N LEU A 30 -1.22 2.31 -12.59
CA LEU A 30 -2.52 2.41 -13.25
C LEU A 30 -3.25 3.62 -12.67
N GLU A 31 -3.80 4.49 -13.50
CA GLU A 31 -4.69 5.54 -13.02
C GLU A 31 -5.87 4.92 -12.25
N THR A 32 -6.16 5.43 -11.06
CA THR A 32 -7.15 4.82 -10.16
C THR A 32 -8.51 4.71 -10.82
N LYS A 33 -8.93 5.72 -11.61
CA LYS A 33 -10.19 5.67 -12.36
C LYS A 33 -10.25 4.51 -13.37
N LYS A 34 -9.11 4.08 -13.92
CA LYS A 34 -9.05 2.99 -14.91
C LYS A 34 -9.25 1.59 -14.30
N VAL A 35 -9.16 1.43 -12.97
CA VAL A 35 -9.43 0.15 -12.33
C VAL A 35 -10.89 -0.29 -12.43
N PHE A 36 -11.79 0.67 -12.62
CA PHE A 36 -13.22 0.41 -12.82
C PHE A 36 -13.52 -0.09 -14.24
N ASN A 37 -12.63 0.15 -15.19
CA ASN A 37 -12.74 -0.39 -16.54
C ASN A 37 -12.22 -1.82 -16.58
N LYS A 38 -13.05 -2.77 -17.05
CA LYS A 38 -12.72 -4.22 -17.09
C LYS A 38 -11.44 -4.50 -17.89
N LYS A 39 -11.30 -3.92 -19.10
CA LYS A 39 -10.16 -4.14 -20.00
C LYS A 39 -8.84 -3.65 -19.37
N SER A 40 -8.82 -2.41 -18.87
CA SER A 40 -7.63 -1.81 -18.24
C SER A 40 -7.19 -2.57 -16.99
N LYS A 41 -8.14 -2.95 -16.13
CA LYS A 41 -7.89 -3.73 -14.91
C LYS A 41 -7.30 -5.10 -15.22
N VAL A 42 -7.90 -5.83 -16.15
CA VAL A 42 -7.43 -7.18 -16.53
C VAL A 42 -6.01 -7.10 -17.09
N SER A 43 -5.75 -6.18 -18.03
CA SER A 43 -4.42 -5.96 -18.60
C SER A 43 -3.37 -5.63 -17.53
N PHE A 44 -3.72 -4.78 -16.57
CA PHE A 44 -2.81 -4.40 -15.48
C PHE A 44 -2.52 -5.57 -14.54
N LEU A 45 -3.55 -6.25 -14.06
CA LEU A 45 -3.41 -7.31 -13.06
C LEU A 45 -2.93 -8.65 -13.65
N LYS A 46 -3.05 -8.87 -14.97
CA LYS A 46 -2.55 -10.08 -15.66
C LYS A 46 -1.03 -10.27 -15.47
N LYS A 47 -0.29 -9.20 -15.26
CA LYS A 47 1.17 -9.20 -15.07
C LYS A 47 1.64 -9.90 -13.79
N PHE A 48 0.74 -10.16 -12.85
CA PHE A 48 1.10 -10.72 -11.54
C PHE A 48 0.61 -12.16 -11.43
N ASP A 49 1.57 -13.09 -11.40
CA ASP A 49 1.31 -14.53 -11.22
C ASP A 49 1.76 -14.97 -9.83
N ARG A 50 0.88 -15.70 -9.14
CA ARG A 50 1.13 -16.26 -7.81
C ARG A 50 2.36 -17.17 -7.74
N LYS A 51 2.74 -17.85 -8.83
CA LYS A 51 3.92 -18.72 -8.88
C LYS A 51 5.23 -17.95 -8.67
N THR A 52 5.28 -16.68 -9.07
CA THR A 52 6.48 -15.83 -9.02
C THR A 52 6.61 -15.10 -7.69
N PHE A 53 5.49 -14.83 -7.00
CA PHE A 53 5.44 -13.94 -5.85
C PHE A 53 5.04 -14.65 -4.56
N ASN A 54 5.40 -14.03 -3.41
CA ASN A 54 4.89 -14.44 -2.11
C ASN A 54 3.36 -14.39 -2.09
N LYS A 55 2.76 -15.29 -1.34
CA LYS A 55 1.29 -15.40 -1.23
C LYS A 55 0.66 -14.14 -0.63
N LYS A 56 1.34 -13.48 0.31
CA LYS A 56 0.83 -12.29 0.99
C LYS A 56 1.17 -11.05 0.17
N VAL A 57 0.18 -10.18 -0.02
CA VAL A 57 0.33 -8.85 -0.65
C VAL A 57 -0.27 -7.83 0.31
N ILE A 58 0.53 -6.86 0.71
CA ILE A 58 0.10 -5.78 1.60
C ILE A 58 -0.19 -4.55 0.77
N PHE A 59 -1.28 -3.89 1.09
CA PHE A 59 -1.73 -2.64 0.46
C PHE A 59 -1.86 -1.51 1.48
N SER A 60 -1.45 -0.33 1.07
CA SER A 60 -1.96 0.93 1.56
C SER A 60 -3.11 1.37 0.64
N SER A 61 -4.22 1.83 1.18
CA SER A 61 -5.31 2.33 0.33
C SER A 61 -6.12 3.43 0.99
N VAL A 62 -6.27 4.54 0.26
CA VAL A 62 -7.19 5.64 0.62
C VAL A 62 -8.45 5.64 -0.27
N VAL A 63 -8.60 4.65 -1.18
CA VAL A 63 -9.76 4.50 -2.06
C VAL A 63 -10.39 3.10 -1.89
N PRO A 64 -11.30 2.92 -0.91
CA PRO A 64 -11.86 1.61 -0.56
C PRO A 64 -12.53 0.88 -1.73
N LYS A 65 -13.23 1.59 -2.61
CA LYS A 65 -13.89 1.00 -3.79
C LYS A 65 -12.86 0.39 -4.76
N ALA A 66 -11.77 1.10 -5.04
CA ALA A 66 -10.69 0.60 -5.90
C ALA A 66 -9.97 -0.59 -5.25
N PHE A 67 -9.67 -0.50 -3.95
CA PHE A 67 -9.07 -1.60 -3.20
C PHE A 67 -9.90 -2.88 -3.26
N LYS A 68 -11.21 -2.79 -3.03
CA LYS A 68 -12.13 -3.94 -3.11
C LYS A 68 -12.02 -4.66 -4.46
N ILE A 69 -11.94 -3.89 -5.56
CA ILE A 69 -11.80 -4.44 -6.91
C ILE A 69 -10.45 -5.14 -7.08
N VAL A 70 -9.35 -4.49 -6.70
CA VAL A 70 -8.00 -5.06 -6.79
C VAL A 70 -7.88 -6.30 -5.92
N LYS A 71 -8.35 -6.24 -4.66
CA LYS A 71 -8.37 -7.36 -3.70
C LYS A 71 -9.07 -8.57 -4.32
N LYS A 72 -10.31 -8.42 -4.81
CA LYS A 72 -11.06 -9.50 -5.45
C LYS A 72 -10.30 -10.14 -6.60
N ASN A 73 -9.70 -9.34 -7.50
CA ASN A 73 -8.98 -9.88 -8.66
C ASN A 73 -7.67 -10.58 -8.29
N LEU A 74 -6.94 -10.12 -7.27
CA LEU A 74 -5.74 -10.81 -6.80
C LEU A 74 -6.09 -12.08 -6.01
N GLN A 75 -7.22 -12.10 -5.31
CA GLN A 75 -7.72 -13.29 -4.62
C GLN A 75 -8.09 -14.42 -5.60
N THR A 76 -8.66 -14.11 -6.77
CA THR A 76 -8.90 -15.15 -7.82
C THR A 76 -7.60 -15.80 -8.28
N LYS A 77 -6.47 -15.10 -8.15
CA LYS A 77 -5.12 -15.61 -8.41
C LYS A 77 -4.45 -16.25 -7.18
N LYS A 78 -5.23 -16.55 -6.13
CA LYS A 78 -4.78 -17.20 -4.89
C LYS A 78 -3.79 -16.35 -4.05
N PHE A 79 -3.78 -15.01 -4.20
CA PHE A 79 -3.09 -14.13 -3.29
C PHE A 79 -3.90 -13.88 -2.01
N LYS A 80 -3.21 -13.80 -0.87
CA LYS A 80 -3.76 -13.28 0.38
C LYS A 80 -3.50 -11.78 0.43
N VAL A 81 -4.53 -10.98 0.16
CA VAL A 81 -4.45 -9.52 0.09
C VAL A 81 -4.90 -8.92 1.42
N ILE A 82 -4.05 -8.10 2.01
CA ILE A 82 -4.21 -7.51 3.33
C ILE A 82 -4.07 -5.99 3.17
N GLU A 83 -5.02 -5.23 3.69
CA GLU A 83 -4.90 -3.78 3.85
C GLU A 83 -4.10 -3.49 5.14
N ILE A 84 -3.26 -2.46 5.13
CA ILE A 84 -2.35 -2.20 6.25
C ILE A 84 -3.09 -2.00 7.58
N LYS A 85 -4.29 -1.41 7.56
CA LYS A 85 -5.14 -1.24 8.75
C LYS A 85 -5.73 -2.57 9.28
N GLU A 86 -5.73 -3.64 8.47
CA GLU A 86 -6.12 -4.99 8.92
C GLU A 86 -5.03 -5.63 9.80
N ILE A 87 -3.82 -5.03 9.84
CA ILE A 87 -2.70 -5.47 10.66
C ILE A 87 -2.79 -4.77 12.03
N ASN A 88 -2.36 -5.44 13.09
CA ASN A 88 -2.29 -4.80 14.41
C ASN A 88 -1.14 -3.77 14.46
N ILE A 89 -1.39 -2.60 13.89
CA ILE A 89 -0.43 -1.51 13.77
C ILE A 89 0.10 -1.04 15.13
N ARG A 90 -0.73 -1.10 16.19
CA ARG A 90 -0.35 -0.68 17.54
C ARG A 90 0.79 -1.51 18.14
N LYS A 91 1.04 -2.72 17.60
CA LYS A 91 2.21 -3.54 17.96
C LYS A 91 3.49 -3.10 17.24
N ILE A 92 3.39 -2.26 16.21
CA ILE A 92 4.51 -1.84 15.37
C ILE A 92 4.91 -0.40 15.71
N ILE A 93 3.91 0.49 15.82
CA ILE A 93 4.12 1.91 16.06
C ILE A 93 3.03 2.44 16.99
N ARG A 94 3.40 3.33 17.91
CA ARG A 94 2.45 4.05 18.76
C ARG A 94 1.95 5.28 18.02
N ILE A 95 0.62 5.41 17.89
CA ILE A 95 -0.01 6.51 17.15
C ILE A 95 -0.74 7.42 18.14
N LYS A 96 -0.34 8.69 18.18
CA LYS A 96 -0.93 9.74 19.01
C LYS A 96 -1.70 10.74 18.15
N ILE A 97 -2.92 10.39 17.79
CA ILE A 97 -3.85 11.29 17.09
C ILE A 97 -5.24 11.20 17.70
N LYS A 98 -6.05 12.27 17.57
CA LYS A 98 -7.41 12.30 18.14
C LYS A 98 -8.33 11.26 17.52
N ASN A 99 -8.28 11.05 16.21
CA ASN A 99 -9.18 10.13 15.51
C ASN A 99 -8.40 9.19 14.59
N TYR A 100 -8.08 8.00 15.10
CA TYR A 100 -7.35 6.96 14.34
C TYR A 100 -8.09 6.52 13.07
N ASN A 101 -9.43 6.49 13.09
CA ASN A 101 -10.21 6.02 11.95
C ASN A 101 -10.08 6.94 10.71
N GLN A 102 -9.78 8.21 10.95
CA GLN A 102 -9.55 9.19 9.88
C GLN A 102 -8.12 9.18 9.34
N LEU A 103 -7.19 8.48 10.01
CA LEU A 103 -5.81 8.38 9.54
C LEU A 103 -5.76 7.57 8.24
N GLY A 104 -5.21 8.14 7.19
CA GLY A 104 -4.99 7.47 5.91
C GLY A 104 -4.00 6.31 6.04
N SER A 105 -4.21 5.26 5.26
CA SER A 105 -3.31 4.09 5.23
C SER A 105 -1.92 4.44 4.68
N ASP A 106 -1.85 5.41 3.77
CA ASP A 106 -0.63 6.00 3.23
C ASP A 106 0.24 6.60 4.36
N ARG A 107 -0.35 7.40 5.24
CA ARG A 107 0.34 8.00 6.39
C ARG A 107 0.86 6.94 7.37
N ILE A 108 0.06 5.90 7.65
CA ILE A 108 0.49 4.76 8.47
C ILE A 108 1.70 4.06 7.82
N SER A 109 1.66 3.84 6.51
CA SER A 109 2.74 3.20 5.76
C SER A 109 4.02 4.03 5.79
N ASN A 110 3.90 5.34 5.60
CA ASN A 110 5.02 6.28 5.67
C ASN A 110 5.67 6.29 7.06
N ALA A 111 4.84 6.34 8.12
CA ALA A 111 5.32 6.33 9.49
C ALA A 111 6.06 5.02 9.83
N ILE A 112 5.52 3.85 9.43
CA ILE A 112 6.17 2.55 9.63
C ILE A 112 7.49 2.48 8.84
N GLY A 113 7.49 2.95 7.59
CA GLY A 113 8.69 2.98 6.75
C GLY A 113 9.81 3.85 7.29
N SER A 114 9.50 4.79 8.18
CA SER A 114 10.44 5.73 8.80
C SER A 114 10.96 5.31 10.18
N LEU A 115 10.57 4.15 10.71
CA LEU A 115 10.93 3.72 12.08
C LEU A 115 12.43 3.58 12.35
N ASN A 116 13.24 3.45 11.32
CA ASN A 116 14.71 3.44 11.47
C ASN A 116 15.29 4.82 11.84
N PHE A 117 14.50 5.89 11.74
CA PHE A 117 14.91 7.23 12.14
C PHE A 117 14.37 7.56 13.53
N LYS A 118 15.20 8.14 14.37
CA LYS A 118 14.78 8.51 15.74
C LYS A 118 13.73 9.61 15.75
N ASN A 119 13.95 10.65 14.95
CA ASN A 119 13.03 11.77 14.78
C ASN A 119 13.00 12.15 13.30
N ILE A 120 11.82 12.23 12.72
CA ILE A 120 11.65 12.56 11.30
C ILE A 120 10.34 13.31 11.07
N ILE A 121 10.36 14.23 10.13
CA ILE A 121 9.17 14.84 9.53
C ILE A 121 9.03 14.25 8.14
N ILE A 122 7.88 13.67 7.86
CA ILE A 122 7.54 13.10 6.56
C ILE A 122 6.63 14.10 5.86
N ILE A 123 7.03 14.51 4.67
CA ILE A 123 6.23 15.39 3.81
C ILE A 123 5.82 14.59 2.58
N ASP A 124 4.52 14.42 2.39
CA ASP A 124 3.97 13.71 1.24
C ASP A 124 3.29 14.72 0.31
N PHE A 125 3.84 14.89 -0.88
CA PHE A 125 3.31 15.74 -1.94
C PHE A 125 2.45 14.90 -2.88
N GLY A 126 1.16 14.76 -2.56
CA GLY A 126 0.17 14.05 -3.38
C GLY A 126 -0.92 14.99 -3.90
N THR A 127 -2.13 14.49 -4.02
CA THR A 127 -3.34 15.30 -4.31
C THR A 127 -3.58 16.34 -3.20
N ALA A 128 -3.19 16.01 -1.98
CA ALA A 128 -3.04 16.93 -0.86
C ALA A 128 -1.63 16.80 -0.30
N THR A 129 -1.07 17.87 0.23
CA THR A 129 0.20 17.82 0.96
C THR A 129 -0.08 17.46 2.41
N THR A 130 0.58 16.42 2.91
CA THR A 130 0.46 16.01 4.32
C THR A 130 1.80 16.06 5.02
N PHE A 131 1.76 16.35 6.32
CA PHE A 131 2.90 16.37 7.22
C PHE A 131 2.67 15.37 8.33
N ASP A 132 3.64 14.47 8.54
CA ASP A 132 3.64 13.53 9.66
C ASP A 132 4.93 13.69 10.46
N ILE A 133 4.80 13.71 11.77
CA ILE A 133 5.94 13.75 12.69
C ILE A 133 6.05 12.39 13.34
N VAL A 134 7.20 11.74 13.20
CA VAL A 134 7.53 10.51 13.93
C VAL A 134 8.68 10.82 14.88
N LYS A 135 8.42 10.62 16.18
CA LYS A 135 9.37 10.89 17.26
C LYS A 135 9.50 9.64 18.13
N ASN A 136 10.71 9.08 18.23
CA ASN A 136 10.99 7.88 19.04
C ASN A 136 10.00 6.72 18.76
N GLY A 137 9.59 6.52 17.50
CA GLY A 137 8.65 5.46 17.12
C GLY A 137 7.17 5.76 17.45
N VAL A 138 6.85 7.05 17.64
CA VAL A 138 5.47 7.53 17.94
C VAL A 138 5.02 8.51 16.87
#